data_e64a14a98b578e9ae96549415a5f32aa
#
_entry.id   e64a14a98b578e9ae96549415a5f32aa
#
_cell.length_a   1.000
_cell.length_b   1.000
_cell.length_c   1.000
_cell.angle_alpha   90.00
_cell.angle_beta   90.00
_cell.angle_gamma   90.00
#
_symmetry.space_group_name_H-M   'P 1'
#
loop_
_entity.id
_entity.type
_entity.pdbx_description
1 polymer ?
#
loop_
_entity_poly.entity_id
_entity_poly.type
_entity_poly.pdbx_seq_one_letter_code
_entity_poly.pdbx_strand_id
1 'polypeptide(L)'
;MNIFVFGSSVTSSYWNGAATYYRGIYSNLSRLGHQITFAEPDAYGRQERRDPGDYSYVKSVVYSSPADLPQMVTLAAEADLIIKHSGVGVDDPDLEHAVARGIASEAIRVFWDVDAPATLSRVERGPSDRFRPLIPEYDFILTYGGGAPVVDHYRRLGARDCFPIYNGLDPGTHYPITENSSWKCDLVFVGNRLPDRERRVEEFFIGAAELAPELNFILGGEGWGGKRLPRNVRWIGHVGTTDHNRVNCSARMVLNLNRDSMASVGFSPPTRIFEAAGSAACVVTDAWAGIETFFEPGQEILLASSANDIVSLLRNTSRNRAIQIGAAMRRRALRDHTYAQRAAQVSELLARIGNRQTAVA
;
A
#
# COMPACT_ATOMS: atom_id res chain seq x y z
N MET A 1 -8.82 13.14 -18.95
CA MET A 1 -9.89 12.14 -18.83
C MET A 1 -10.63 12.38 -17.53
N ASN A 2 -11.93 12.11 -17.54
CA ASN A 2 -12.78 12.05 -16.36
C ASN A 2 -12.71 10.63 -15.79
N ILE A 3 -12.24 10.48 -14.57
CA ILE A 3 -12.04 9.18 -13.91
C ILE A 3 -13.04 9.07 -12.76
N PHE A 4 -13.86 8.02 -12.75
CA PHE A 4 -14.74 7.71 -11.64
C PHE A 4 -14.20 6.50 -10.88
N VAL A 5 -14.07 6.64 -9.57
CA VAL A 5 -13.43 5.64 -8.70
C VAL A 5 -14.40 5.19 -7.61
N PHE A 6 -14.57 3.88 -7.48
CA PHE A 6 -15.17 3.27 -6.29
C PHE A 6 -14.05 2.74 -5.40
N GLY A 7 -13.87 3.36 -4.24
CA GLY A 7 -12.80 3.02 -3.30
C GLY A 7 -13.25 3.09 -1.83
N SER A 8 -12.40 2.63 -0.93
CA SER A 8 -12.75 2.55 0.49
C SER A 8 -12.84 3.92 1.19
N SER A 9 -11.86 4.76 1.04
CA SER A 9 -11.83 6.19 1.39
C SER A 9 -10.49 6.81 0.98
N VAL A 10 -10.53 8.00 0.39
CA VAL A 10 -9.34 8.82 0.14
C VAL A 10 -9.07 9.79 1.28
N THR A 11 -10.12 10.14 2.03
CA THR A 11 -10.06 11.16 3.09
C THR A 11 -9.69 10.60 4.46
N SER A 12 -9.79 9.26 4.67
CA SER A 12 -9.52 8.63 5.95
C SER A 12 -8.61 7.41 5.83
N SER A 13 -7.56 7.39 6.65
CA SER A 13 -6.69 6.20 6.84
C SER A 13 -7.17 5.28 7.97
N TYR A 14 -8.25 5.64 8.66
CA TYR A 14 -8.79 4.84 9.75
C TYR A 14 -9.26 3.48 9.25
N TRP A 15 -8.62 2.40 9.72
CA TRP A 15 -8.81 1.03 9.23
C TRP A 15 -8.79 0.92 7.69
N ASN A 16 -7.94 1.73 7.05
CA ASN A 16 -7.83 1.82 5.61
C ASN A 16 -6.35 1.91 5.18
N GLY A 17 -5.72 0.76 5.00
CA GLY A 17 -4.32 0.68 4.59
C GLY A 17 -4.06 1.17 3.15
N ALA A 18 -5.10 1.33 2.33
CA ALA A 18 -4.97 1.79 0.96
C ALA A 18 -5.00 3.32 0.81
N ALA A 19 -5.37 4.08 1.86
CA ALA A 19 -5.53 5.53 1.78
C ALA A 19 -4.27 6.25 1.28
N THR A 20 -3.09 5.89 1.79
CA THR A 20 -1.80 6.47 1.35
C THR A 20 -1.55 6.21 -0.14
N TYR A 21 -1.86 5.00 -0.60
CA TYR A 21 -1.74 4.63 -2.00
C TYR A 21 -2.69 5.44 -2.89
N TYR A 22 -3.97 5.55 -2.51
CA TYR A 22 -4.95 6.36 -3.25
C TYR A 22 -4.52 7.81 -3.35
N ARG A 23 -4.11 8.41 -2.24
CA ARG A 23 -3.63 9.80 -2.19
C ARG A 23 -2.45 10.01 -3.11
N GLY A 24 -1.47 9.12 -3.03
CA GLY A 24 -0.27 9.17 -3.88
C GLY A 24 -0.61 9.08 -5.36
N ILE A 25 -1.42 8.13 -5.77
CA ILE A 25 -1.81 7.91 -7.18
C ILE A 25 -2.69 9.07 -7.68
N TYR A 26 -3.81 9.34 -7.00
CA TYR A 26 -4.82 10.26 -7.53
C TYR A 26 -4.37 11.73 -7.49
N SER A 27 -3.59 12.16 -6.49
CA SER A 27 -3.01 13.50 -6.50
C SER A 27 -2.07 13.72 -7.69
N ASN A 28 -1.31 12.70 -8.08
CA ASN A 28 -0.40 12.81 -9.23
C ASN A 28 -1.14 12.63 -10.56
N LEU A 29 -2.17 11.80 -10.67
CA LEU A 29 -3.04 11.75 -11.85
C LEU A 29 -3.76 13.09 -12.08
N SER A 30 -4.24 13.73 -11.00
CA SER A 30 -4.81 15.07 -11.08
C SER A 30 -3.81 16.11 -11.61
N ARG A 31 -2.55 16.07 -11.15
CA ARG A 31 -1.46 16.93 -11.69
C ARG A 31 -1.16 16.67 -13.17
N LEU A 32 -1.43 15.46 -13.67
CA LEU A 32 -1.34 15.11 -15.08
C LEU A 32 -2.57 15.55 -15.90
N GLY A 33 -3.52 16.26 -15.27
CA GLY A 33 -4.70 16.83 -15.94
C GLY A 33 -5.93 15.92 -15.97
N HIS A 34 -5.94 14.80 -15.23
CA HIS A 34 -7.13 13.97 -15.06
C HIS A 34 -8.07 14.59 -14.01
N GLN A 35 -9.38 14.54 -14.25
CA GLN A 35 -10.41 14.92 -13.27
C GLN A 35 -10.91 13.65 -12.57
N ILE A 36 -10.91 13.65 -11.24
CA ILE A 36 -11.17 12.44 -10.48
C ILE A 36 -12.38 12.64 -9.57
N THR A 37 -13.39 11.82 -9.73
CA THR A 37 -14.50 11.67 -8.79
C THR A 37 -14.29 10.38 -8.01
N PHE A 38 -14.18 10.48 -6.69
CA PHE A 38 -13.92 9.34 -5.80
C PHE A 38 -15.16 9.07 -4.94
N ALA A 39 -15.88 8.00 -5.25
CA ALA A 39 -17.02 7.52 -4.49
C ALA A 39 -16.53 6.62 -3.35
N GLU A 40 -16.85 7.02 -2.12
CA GLU A 40 -16.49 6.29 -0.90
C GLU A 40 -17.72 6.06 -0.01
N PRO A 41 -17.87 4.87 0.60
CA PRO A 41 -18.99 4.60 1.48
C PRO A 41 -18.82 5.29 2.83
N ASP A 42 -19.93 5.74 3.41
CA ASP A 42 -20.00 6.10 4.84
C ASP A 42 -20.03 4.83 5.69
N ALA A 43 -18.87 4.26 5.93
CA ALA A 43 -18.74 3.00 6.64
C ALA A 43 -17.53 3.00 7.57
N TYR A 44 -17.59 2.16 8.61
CA TYR A 44 -16.51 1.96 9.59
C TYR A 44 -16.09 3.22 10.35
N GLY A 45 -16.95 4.24 10.42
CA GLY A 45 -16.66 5.52 11.08
C GLY A 45 -15.54 6.34 10.40
N ARG A 46 -15.30 6.11 9.10
CA ARG A 46 -14.24 6.81 8.34
C ARG A 46 -14.57 8.27 8.11
N GLN A 47 -15.84 8.61 7.93
CA GLN A 47 -16.27 10.00 7.71
C GLN A 47 -16.10 10.86 8.97
N GLU A 48 -16.20 10.25 10.15
CA GLU A 48 -15.95 10.90 11.45
C GLU A 48 -14.43 11.04 11.73
N ARG A 49 -13.61 10.24 11.10
CA ARG A 49 -12.15 10.14 11.32
C ARG A 49 -11.38 10.45 10.06
N ARG A 50 -11.71 11.59 9.45
CA ARG A 50 -10.95 12.11 8.31
C ARG A 50 -9.58 12.59 8.77
N ASP A 51 -8.56 12.25 7.99
CA ASP A 51 -7.23 12.77 8.25
C ASP A 51 -7.16 14.26 7.85
N PRO A 52 -6.39 15.08 8.57
CA PRO A 52 -6.11 16.45 8.13
C PRO A 52 -5.34 16.42 6.81
N GLY A 53 -5.73 17.29 5.86
CA GLY A 53 -5.05 17.39 4.58
C GLY A 53 -5.89 18.12 3.53
N ASP A 54 -5.24 18.44 2.42
CA ASP A 54 -5.91 18.97 1.23
C ASP A 54 -6.22 17.80 0.26
N TYR A 55 -7.49 17.61 -0.02
CA TYR A 55 -8.01 16.59 -0.94
C TYR A 55 -8.65 17.22 -2.18
N SER A 56 -8.36 18.48 -2.49
CA SER A 56 -8.92 19.23 -3.63
C SER A 56 -8.63 18.61 -5.00
N TYR A 57 -7.65 17.69 -5.06
CA TYR A 57 -7.30 16.95 -6.27
C TYR A 57 -8.32 15.84 -6.64
N VAL A 58 -9.29 15.55 -5.78
CA VAL A 58 -10.42 14.66 -6.06
C VAL A 58 -11.73 15.31 -5.64
N LYS A 59 -12.80 15.07 -6.40
CA LYS A 59 -14.17 15.31 -5.95
C LYS A 59 -14.65 14.09 -5.18
N SER A 60 -14.62 14.14 -3.86
CA SER A 60 -15.15 13.05 -3.01
C SER A 60 -16.67 13.08 -3.00
N VAL A 61 -17.28 11.93 -3.26
CA VAL A 61 -18.73 11.69 -3.18
C VAL A 61 -18.96 10.57 -2.18
N VAL A 62 -19.67 10.88 -1.10
CA VAL A 62 -19.98 9.92 -0.05
C VAL A 62 -21.37 9.34 -0.26
N TYR A 63 -21.49 8.02 -0.20
CA TYR A 63 -22.78 7.32 -0.24
C TYR A 63 -22.97 6.51 1.05
N SER A 64 -24.20 6.50 1.57
CA SER A 64 -24.48 5.99 2.94
C SER A 64 -25.23 4.66 2.95
N SER A 65 -25.81 4.26 1.80
CA SER A 65 -26.64 3.05 1.73
C SER A 65 -26.56 2.39 0.36
N PRO A 66 -26.92 1.09 0.25
CA PRO A 66 -27.07 0.43 -1.03
C PRO A 66 -28.11 1.11 -1.96
N ALA A 67 -29.08 1.86 -1.39
CA ALA A 67 -30.06 2.62 -2.17
C ALA A 67 -29.43 3.79 -2.96
N ASP A 68 -28.25 4.25 -2.57
CA ASP A 68 -27.50 5.31 -3.25
C ASP A 68 -26.70 4.79 -4.46
N LEU A 69 -26.48 3.46 -4.56
CA LEU A 69 -25.69 2.85 -5.64
C LEU A 69 -26.19 3.19 -7.05
N PRO A 70 -27.51 3.22 -7.35
CA PRO A 70 -28.01 3.64 -8.67
C PRO A 70 -27.58 5.06 -9.04
N GLN A 71 -27.53 5.98 -8.09
CA GLN A 71 -27.05 7.34 -8.32
C GLN A 71 -25.54 7.34 -8.61
N MET A 72 -24.74 6.56 -7.88
CA MET A 72 -23.31 6.43 -8.14
C MET A 72 -23.03 5.81 -9.51
N VAL A 73 -23.81 4.81 -9.91
CA VAL A 73 -23.75 4.20 -11.25
C VAL A 73 -24.07 5.22 -12.35
N THR A 74 -25.08 6.06 -12.14
CA THR A 74 -25.45 7.14 -13.09
C THR A 74 -24.30 8.14 -13.24
N LEU A 75 -23.70 8.58 -12.13
CA LEU A 75 -22.54 9.48 -12.17
C LEU A 75 -21.32 8.85 -12.85
N ALA A 76 -21.10 7.56 -12.61
CA ALA A 76 -19.98 6.83 -13.22
C ALA A 76 -20.14 6.67 -14.74
N ALA A 77 -21.37 6.63 -15.27
CA ALA A 77 -21.64 6.48 -16.69
C ALA A 77 -21.14 7.66 -17.55
N GLU A 78 -20.91 8.83 -16.94
CA GLU A 78 -20.37 10.03 -17.61
C GLU A 78 -18.84 10.07 -17.67
N ALA A 79 -18.15 9.08 -17.07
CA ALA A 79 -16.70 9.05 -17.01
C ALA A 79 -16.09 8.39 -18.26
N ASP A 80 -14.83 8.76 -18.58
CA ASP A 80 -14.01 8.09 -19.60
C ASP A 80 -13.40 6.79 -19.08
N LEU A 81 -13.17 6.73 -17.75
CA LEU A 81 -12.56 5.60 -17.04
C LEU A 81 -13.31 5.34 -15.74
N ILE A 82 -13.70 4.10 -15.51
CA ILE A 82 -14.34 3.65 -14.28
C ILE A 82 -13.43 2.64 -13.59
N ILE A 83 -13.06 2.95 -12.36
CA ILE A 83 -12.18 2.12 -11.53
C ILE A 83 -12.96 1.57 -10.34
N LYS A 84 -12.95 0.25 -10.16
CA LYS A 84 -13.39 -0.42 -8.93
C LYS A 84 -12.17 -0.93 -8.18
N HIS A 85 -11.87 -0.34 -7.03
CA HIS A 85 -10.85 -0.91 -6.14
C HIS A 85 -11.36 -2.13 -5.37
N SER A 86 -10.50 -3.12 -5.13
CA SER A 86 -10.81 -4.18 -4.17
C SER A 86 -10.91 -3.63 -2.74
N GLY A 87 -11.69 -4.28 -1.89
CA GLY A 87 -11.76 -3.96 -0.47
C GLY A 87 -12.36 -2.59 -0.16
N VAL A 88 -13.39 -2.15 -0.90
CA VAL A 88 -14.21 -1.01 -0.50
C VAL A 88 -14.78 -1.24 0.90
N GLY A 89 -15.16 -2.49 1.17
CA GLY A 89 -15.55 -2.98 2.49
C GLY A 89 -17.04 -3.16 2.67
N VAL A 90 -17.84 -2.48 1.87
CA VAL A 90 -19.31 -2.63 1.79
C VAL A 90 -19.71 -2.72 0.33
N ASP A 91 -20.74 -3.51 0.06
CA ASP A 91 -21.34 -3.69 -1.28
C ASP A 91 -20.35 -4.12 -2.38
N ASP A 92 -19.19 -4.67 -2.00
CA ASP A 92 -18.13 -5.04 -2.94
C ASP A 92 -18.64 -5.93 -4.10
N PRO A 93 -19.45 -7.01 -3.87
CA PRO A 93 -19.94 -7.84 -4.96
C PRO A 93 -20.89 -7.11 -5.92
N ASP A 94 -21.69 -6.18 -5.42
CA ASP A 94 -22.65 -5.42 -6.24
C ASP A 94 -21.93 -4.32 -7.03
N LEU A 95 -20.92 -3.66 -6.44
CA LEU A 95 -20.05 -2.73 -7.14
C LEU A 95 -19.19 -3.42 -8.21
N GLU A 96 -18.65 -4.62 -7.91
CA GLU A 96 -17.90 -5.45 -8.87
C GLU A 96 -18.77 -5.76 -10.09
N HIS A 97 -20.04 -6.17 -9.86
CA HIS A 97 -20.98 -6.47 -10.93
C HIS A 97 -21.41 -5.21 -11.70
N ALA A 98 -21.74 -4.12 -10.99
CA ALA A 98 -22.19 -2.86 -11.61
C ALA A 98 -21.11 -2.30 -12.54
N VAL A 99 -19.85 -2.25 -12.12
CA VAL A 99 -18.75 -1.74 -12.95
C VAL A 99 -18.47 -2.67 -14.13
N ALA A 100 -18.46 -3.99 -13.91
CA ALA A 100 -18.17 -4.95 -14.98
C ALA A 100 -19.27 -4.99 -16.06
N ARG A 101 -20.56 -4.90 -15.68
CA ARG A 101 -21.70 -5.18 -16.57
C ARG A 101 -22.86 -4.19 -16.48
N GLY A 102 -23.01 -3.50 -15.35
CA GLY A 102 -24.22 -2.74 -15.05
C GLY A 102 -24.22 -1.31 -15.57
N ILE A 103 -23.05 -0.73 -15.83
CA ILE A 103 -22.93 0.65 -16.30
C ILE A 103 -22.96 0.65 -17.82
N ALA A 104 -24.02 1.21 -18.40
CA ALA A 104 -24.13 1.41 -19.85
C ALA A 104 -23.27 2.60 -20.26
N SER A 105 -22.02 2.36 -20.62
CA SER A 105 -21.04 3.37 -21.00
C SER A 105 -19.93 2.75 -21.87
N GLU A 106 -19.36 3.57 -22.75
CA GLU A 106 -18.14 3.26 -23.52
C GLU A 106 -16.86 3.45 -22.70
N ALA A 107 -16.98 3.77 -21.41
CA ALA A 107 -15.85 3.98 -20.51
C ALA A 107 -14.97 2.72 -20.39
N ILE A 108 -13.67 2.94 -20.28
CA ILE A 108 -12.70 1.90 -19.92
C ILE A 108 -13.01 1.42 -18.49
N ARG A 109 -13.10 0.11 -18.27
CA ARG A 109 -13.43 -0.51 -16.97
C ARG A 109 -12.24 -1.21 -16.39
N VAL A 110 -11.86 -0.80 -15.19
CA VAL A 110 -10.68 -1.31 -14.49
C VAL A 110 -11.05 -1.85 -13.14
N PHE A 111 -10.62 -3.07 -12.85
CA PHE A 111 -10.54 -3.54 -11.48
C PHE A 111 -9.13 -3.29 -10.95
N TRP A 112 -9.03 -2.52 -9.86
CA TRP A 112 -7.74 -2.22 -9.26
C TRP A 112 -7.61 -2.92 -7.92
N ASP A 113 -6.87 -4.01 -7.90
CA ASP A 113 -6.72 -4.85 -6.73
C ASP A 113 -5.61 -4.34 -5.79
N VAL A 114 -6.01 -3.88 -4.61
CA VAL A 114 -5.09 -3.42 -3.56
C VAL A 114 -4.77 -4.51 -2.53
N ASP A 115 -5.28 -5.74 -2.70
CA ASP A 115 -4.94 -6.92 -1.88
C ASP A 115 -5.07 -8.21 -2.70
N ALA A 116 -4.31 -8.31 -3.80
CA ALA A 116 -4.39 -9.43 -4.74
C ALA A 116 -4.25 -10.82 -4.09
N PRO A 117 -3.38 -11.06 -3.09
CA PRO A 117 -3.33 -12.35 -2.42
C PRO A 117 -4.66 -12.74 -1.76
N ALA A 118 -5.36 -11.79 -1.13
CA ALA A 118 -6.66 -12.04 -0.50
C ALA A 118 -7.75 -12.26 -1.56
N THR A 119 -7.80 -11.43 -2.59
CA THR A 119 -8.77 -11.54 -3.70
C THR A 119 -8.63 -12.88 -4.41
N LEU A 120 -7.42 -13.25 -4.85
CA LEU A 120 -7.16 -14.49 -5.57
C LEU A 120 -7.44 -15.72 -4.73
N SER A 121 -7.07 -15.70 -3.43
CA SER A 121 -7.38 -16.78 -2.49
C SER A 121 -8.89 -16.95 -2.29
N ARG A 122 -9.68 -15.87 -2.27
CA ARG A 122 -11.15 -15.91 -2.23
C ARG A 122 -11.71 -16.59 -3.49
N VAL A 123 -11.27 -16.14 -4.65
CA VAL A 123 -11.71 -16.64 -5.97
C VAL A 123 -11.40 -18.14 -6.15
N GLU A 124 -10.24 -18.61 -5.70
CA GLU A 124 -9.84 -20.01 -5.81
C GLU A 124 -10.63 -20.94 -4.88
N ARG A 125 -10.85 -20.49 -3.63
CA ARG A 125 -11.57 -21.31 -2.62
C ARG A 125 -13.07 -21.38 -2.85
N GLY A 126 -13.64 -20.41 -3.57
CA GLY A 126 -15.07 -20.31 -3.83
C GLY A 126 -15.41 -20.56 -5.30
N PRO A 127 -15.73 -21.80 -5.73
CA PRO A 127 -16.12 -22.05 -7.13
C PRO A 127 -17.36 -21.25 -7.56
N SER A 128 -18.17 -20.79 -6.60
CA SER A 128 -19.32 -19.90 -6.80
C SER A 128 -19.01 -18.42 -6.48
N ASP A 129 -17.74 -18.02 -6.39
CA ASP A 129 -17.37 -16.63 -6.16
C ASP A 129 -17.93 -15.73 -7.25
N ARG A 130 -18.66 -14.67 -6.84
CA ARG A 130 -19.36 -13.76 -7.76
C ARG A 130 -18.41 -12.91 -8.60
N PHE A 131 -17.20 -12.67 -8.15
CA PHE A 131 -16.20 -11.88 -8.87
C PHE A 131 -15.50 -12.67 -9.99
N ARG A 132 -15.30 -13.98 -9.80
CA ARG A 132 -14.61 -14.82 -10.78
C ARG A 132 -15.13 -14.67 -12.22
N PRO A 133 -16.45 -14.75 -12.51
CA PRO A 133 -16.97 -14.60 -13.86
C PRO A 133 -16.91 -13.16 -14.39
N LEU A 134 -16.59 -12.18 -13.55
CA LEU A 134 -16.47 -10.77 -13.94
C LEU A 134 -15.06 -10.39 -14.36
N ILE A 135 -14.04 -11.16 -13.99
CA ILE A 135 -12.64 -10.86 -14.30
C ILE A 135 -12.42 -10.60 -15.80
N PRO A 136 -12.93 -11.44 -16.75
CA PRO A 136 -12.78 -11.21 -18.19
C PRO A 136 -13.55 -10.00 -18.75
N GLU A 137 -14.50 -9.46 -17.99
CA GLU A 137 -15.35 -8.34 -18.41
C GLU A 137 -14.67 -6.98 -18.24
N TYR A 138 -13.66 -6.90 -17.35
CA TYR A 138 -12.84 -5.70 -17.22
C TYR A 138 -11.88 -5.58 -18.41
N ASP A 139 -11.62 -4.36 -18.86
CA ASP A 139 -10.65 -4.10 -19.92
C ASP A 139 -9.25 -4.49 -19.49
N PHE A 140 -8.90 -4.22 -18.21
CA PHE A 140 -7.68 -4.74 -17.59
C PHE A 140 -7.76 -4.67 -16.05
N ILE A 141 -6.83 -5.38 -15.44
CA ILE A 141 -6.65 -5.41 -13.98
C ILE A 141 -5.39 -4.61 -13.62
N LEU A 142 -5.47 -3.78 -12.58
CA LEU A 142 -4.30 -3.20 -11.93
C LEU A 142 -4.09 -3.83 -10.56
N THR A 143 -2.83 -4.03 -10.14
CA THR A 143 -2.51 -4.55 -8.81
C THR A 143 -1.43 -3.69 -8.16
N TYR A 144 -1.48 -3.48 -6.84
CA TYR A 144 -0.41 -2.75 -6.16
C TYR A 144 0.76 -3.63 -5.72
N GLY A 145 0.69 -4.93 -5.97
CA GLY A 145 1.75 -5.88 -5.62
C GLY A 145 1.62 -7.22 -6.33
N GLY A 146 2.52 -8.15 -6.00
CA GLY A 146 2.50 -9.53 -6.46
C GLY A 146 3.24 -9.82 -7.77
N GLY A 147 3.63 -8.81 -8.53
CA GLY A 147 4.45 -8.97 -9.75
C GLY A 147 3.94 -10.04 -10.73
N ALA A 148 4.86 -10.72 -11.40
CA ALA A 148 4.53 -11.77 -12.36
C ALA A 148 3.62 -12.88 -11.81
N PRO A 149 3.80 -13.39 -10.57
CA PRO A 149 2.91 -14.43 -10.03
C PRO A 149 1.43 -14.02 -10.01
N VAL A 150 1.13 -12.78 -9.61
CA VAL A 150 -0.25 -12.25 -9.59
C VAL A 150 -0.75 -11.99 -11.00
N VAL A 151 0.08 -11.41 -11.88
CA VAL A 151 -0.26 -11.16 -13.28
C VAL A 151 -0.66 -12.46 -13.98
N ASP A 152 0.16 -13.50 -13.86
CA ASP A 152 -0.09 -14.79 -14.49
C ASP A 152 -1.33 -15.47 -13.90
N HIS A 153 -1.60 -15.25 -12.60
CA HIS A 153 -2.79 -15.79 -11.98
C HIS A 153 -4.07 -15.13 -12.54
N TYR A 154 -4.12 -13.79 -12.62
CA TYR A 154 -5.24 -13.09 -13.23
C TYR A 154 -5.46 -13.49 -14.71
N ARG A 155 -4.38 -13.68 -15.47
CA ARG A 155 -4.46 -14.15 -16.86
C ARG A 155 -5.07 -15.57 -16.95
N ARG A 156 -4.68 -16.48 -16.06
CA ARG A 156 -5.30 -17.82 -15.99
C ARG A 156 -6.79 -17.77 -15.62
N LEU A 157 -7.23 -16.76 -14.90
CA LEU A 157 -8.63 -16.52 -14.59
C LEU A 157 -9.39 -15.80 -15.72
N GLY A 158 -8.74 -15.49 -16.83
CA GLY A 158 -9.33 -14.89 -18.03
C GLY A 158 -9.22 -13.37 -18.10
N ALA A 159 -8.45 -12.72 -17.24
CA ALA A 159 -8.20 -11.29 -17.39
C ALA A 159 -7.54 -11.00 -18.75
N ARG A 160 -8.05 -9.99 -19.48
CA ARG A 160 -7.52 -9.57 -20.79
C ARG A 160 -6.08 -9.08 -20.66
N ASP A 161 -5.83 -8.27 -19.61
CA ASP A 161 -4.50 -7.80 -19.23
C ASP A 161 -4.43 -7.53 -17.72
N CYS A 162 -3.22 -7.59 -17.15
CA CYS A 162 -2.98 -7.28 -15.75
C CYS A 162 -1.62 -6.59 -15.59
N PHE A 163 -1.58 -5.46 -14.87
CA PHE A 163 -0.38 -4.65 -14.70
C PHE A 163 -0.15 -4.31 -13.23
N PRO A 164 1.07 -4.54 -12.69
CA PRO A 164 1.40 -4.09 -11.35
C PRO A 164 1.72 -2.60 -11.34
N ILE A 165 1.00 -1.85 -10.51
CA ILE A 165 1.27 -0.45 -10.15
C ILE A 165 1.61 -0.43 -8.66
N TYR A 166 2.87 -0.58 -8.35
CA TYR A 166 3.36 -0.75 -6.99
C TYR A 166 3.12 0.48 -6.11
N ASN A 167 3.22 0.27 -4.79
CA ASN A 167 3.38 1.38 -3.85
C ASN A 167 4.59 2.27 -4.22
N GLY A 168 4.62 3.47 -3.69
CA GLY A 168 5.68 4.42 -3.97
C GLY A 168 5.92 5.39 -2.82
N LEU A 169 6.90 6.24 -3.00
CA LEU A 169 7.21 7.35 -2.12
C LEU A 169 6.42 8.59 -2.53
N ASP A 170 5.80 9.24 -1.56
CA ASP A 170 5.44 10.66 -1.67
C ASP A 170 6.52 11.49 -0.96
N PRO A 171 7.41 12.17 -1.71
CA PRO A 171 8.47 12.98 -1.11
C PRO A 171 7.96 14.25 -0.41
N GLY A 172 6.70 14.63 -0.61
CA GLY A 172 6.06 15.73 0.10
C GLY A 172 5.62 15.36 1.53
N THR A 173 5.38 14.07 1.78
CA THR A 173 4.98 13.57 3.11
C THR A 173 6.13 12.92 3.88
N HIS A 174 7.01 12.19 3.19
CA HIS A 174 8.11 11.46 3.82
C HIS A 174 9.47 11.98 3.34
N TYR A 175 10.18 12.62 4.25
CA TYR A 175 11.47 13.27 4.02
C TYR A 175 12.32 13.30 5.29
N PRO A 176 13.67 13.48 5.17
CA PRO A 176 14.55 13.55 6.33
C PRO A 176 14.28 14.79 7.17
N ILE A 177 14.22 14.59 8.48
CA ILE A 177 14.13 15.64 9.48
C ILE A 177 15.19 15.43 10.57
N THR A 178 15.39 16.44 11.41
CA THR A 178 16.29 16.32 12.57
C THR A 178 15.79 15.25 13.54
N GLU A 179 16.72 14.41 14.01
CA GLU A 179 16.46 13.39 15.03
C GLU A 179 15.82 14.01 16.29
N ASN A 180 14.90 13.27 16.90
CA ASN A 180 14.30 13.64 18.18
C ASN A 180 14.75 12.65 19.25
N SER A 181 15.32 13.18 20.35
CA SER A 181 15.86 12.33 21.44
C SER A 181 14.82 11.42 22.09
N SER A 182 13.55 11.84 22.13
CA SER A 182 12.46 11.03 22.66
C SER A 182 12.13 9.78 21.84
N TRP A 183 12.57 9.74 20.57
CA TRP A 183 12.32 8.65 19.63
C TRP A 183 13.59 7.84 19.34
N LYS A 184 14.73 8.17 19.97
CA LYS A 184 15.97 7.43 19.75
C LYS A 184 15.85 5.98 20.20
N CYS A 185 16.22 5.06 19.30
CA CYS A 185 16.26 3.63 19.55
C CYS A 185 17.21 2.93 18.56
N ASP A 186 17.52 1.66 18.83
CA ASP A 186 18.30 0.84 17.93
C ASP A 186 17.46 0.25 16.81
N LEU A 187 16.22 -0.16 17.13
CA LEU A 187 15.26 -0.67 16.16
C LEU A 187 13.86 -0.16 16.45
N VAL A 188 13.16 0.30 15.40
CA VAL A 188 11.75 0.62 15.48
C VAL A 188 10.95 -0.24 14.51
N PHE A 189 9.78 -0.69 14.96
CA PHE A 189 8.73 -1.23 14.10
C PHE A 189 7.45 -0.42 14.31
N VAL A 190 6.86 0.08 13.21
CA VAL A 190 5.57 0.78 13.24
C VAL A 190 4.55 -0.02 12.43
N GLY A 191 3.49 -0.48 13.08
CA GLY A 191 2.40 -1.21 12.43
C GLY A 191 1.41 -1.78 13.44
N ASN A 192 0.12 -1.77 13.07
CA ASN A 192 -0.93 -2.32 13.91
C ASN A 192 -0.76 -3.84 14.07
N ARG A 193 -1.23 -4.37 15.19
CA ARG A 193 -1.30 -5.81 15.43
C ARG A 193 -2.39 -6.42 14.55
N LEU A 194 -1.97 -7.15 13.52
CA LEU A 194 -2.85 -7.86 12.59
C LEU A 194 -2.62 -9.36 12.70
N PRO A 195 -3.66 -10.21 12.64
CA PRO A 195 -3.52 -11.66 12.79
C PRO A 195 -2.49 -12.30 11.85
N ASP A 196 -2.43 -11.85 10.59
CA ASP A 196 -1.51 -12.35 9.56
C ASP A 196 -0.11 -11.72 9.58
N ARG A 197 0.22 -10.93 10.61
CA ARG A 197 1.54 -10.32 10.81
C ARG A 197 2.06 -10.50 12.24
N GLU A 198 1.17 -10.75 13.21
CA GLU A 198 1.54 -10.81 14.63
C GLU A 198 2.67 -11.80 14.88
N ARG A 199 2.56 -13.03 14.38
CA ARG A 199 3.60 -14.06 14.51
C ARG A 199 4.97 -13.58 14.03
N ARG A 200 5.03 -12.86 12.90
CA ARG A 200 6.29 -12.31 12.39
C ARG A 200 6.87 -11.21 13.30
N VAL A 201 6.01 -10.37 13.88
CA VAL A 201 6.48 -9.36 14.84
C VAL A 201 7.00 -10.03 16.12
N GLU A 202 6.36 -11.09 16.59
CA GLU A 202 6.86 -11.90 17.71
C GLU A 202 8.22 -12.51 17.41
N GLU A 203 8.33 -13.19 16.28
CA GLU A 203 9.54 -13.90 15.87
C GLU A 203 10.71 -12.94 15.61
N PHE A 204 10.52 -11.91 14.81
CA PHE A 204 11.58 -11.03 14.36
C PHE A 204 11.87 -9.89 15.34
N PHE A 205 10.85 -9.17 15.79
CA PHE A 205 11.03 -7.95 16.59
C PHE A 205 11.16 -8.26 18.08
N ILE A 206 10.19 -9.00 18.64
CA ILE A 206 10.18 -9.33 20.08
C ILE A 206 11.32 -10.29 20.38
N GLY A 207 11.50 -11.33 19.54
CA GLY A 207 12.62 -12.26 19.67
C GLY A 207 13.98 -11.57 19.60
N ALA A 208 14.18 -10.59 18.71
CA ALA A 208 15.40 -9.79 18.69
C ALA A 208 15.62 -8.97 19.97
N ALA A 209 14.54 -8.40 20.52
CA ALA A 209 14.61 -7.65 21.77
C ALA A 209 14.98 -8.56 22.97
N GLU A 210 14.48 -9.79 23.01
CA GLU A 210 14.84 -10.78 24.04
C GLU A 210 16.31 -11.23 23.93
N LEU A 211 16.82 -11.38 22.69
CA LEU A 211 18.22 -11.77 22.42
C LEU A 211 19.24 -10.64 22.63
N ALA A 212 18.79 -9.40 22.66
CA ALA A 212 19.65 -8.22 22.83
C ALA A 212 19.08 -7.25 23.88
N PRO A 213 19.06 -7.65 25.16
CA PRO A 213 18.47 -6.83 26.24
C PRO A 213 19.19 -5.51 26.47
N GLU A 214 20.41 -5.34 25.97
CA GLU A 214 21.21 -4.11 26.03
C GLU A 214 20.80 -3.06 24.98
N LEU A 215 20.03 -3.44 23.97
CA LEU A 215 19.58 -2.55 22.91
C LEU A 215 18.16 -2.02 23.21
N ASN A 216 17.82 -0.88 22.61
CA ASN A 216 16.53 -0.21 22.82
C ASN A 216 15.63 -0.36 21.59
N PHE A 217 14.40 -0.80 21.83
CA PHE A 217 13.41 -1.06 20.81
C PHE A 217 12.16 -0.17 21.00
N ILE A 218 11.59 0.30 19.90
CA ILE A 218 10.31 1.02 19.89
C ILE A 218 9.29 0.26 19.05
N LEU A 219 8.13 0.01 19.63
CA LEU A 219 6.98 -0.61 18.98
C LEU A 219 5.85 0.41 18.83
N GLY A 220 5.53 0.80 17.60
CA GLY A 220 4.41 1.70 17.28
C GLY A 220 3.25 0.94 16.65
N GLY A 221 2.04 1.44 16.84
CA GLY A 221 0.80 0.90 16.29
C GLY A 221 -0.18 0.44 17.35
N GLU A 222 -1.42 0.24 16.92
CA GLU A 222 -2.51 -0.20 17.80
C GLU A 222 -2.54 -1.72 17.99
N GLY A 223 -3.20 -2.14 19.10
CA GLY A 223 -3.44 -3.56 19.41
C GLY A 223 -2.33 -4.24 20.23
N TRP A 224 -1.22 -3.57 20.53
CA TRP A 224 -0.09 -4.13 21.28
C TRP A 224 -0.18 -3.93 22.79
N GLY A 225 -1.04 -3.02 23.30
CA GLY A 225 -1.09 -2.60 24.72
C GLY A 225 -1.40 -3.70 25.73
N GLY A 226 -2.03 -4.80 25.31
CA GLY A 226 -2.31 -5.98 26.17
C GLY A 226 -1.24 -7.06 26.11
N LYS A 227 -0.18 -6.88 25.32
CA LYS A 227 0.86 -7.89 25.14
C LYS A 227 2.00 -7.67 26.13
N ARG A 228 2.49 -8.78 26.73
CA ARG A 228 3.69 -8.72 27.55
C ARG A 228 4.90 -8.49 26.63
N LEU A 229 5.56 -7.35 26.83
CA LEU A 229 6.74 -6.94 26.06
C LEU A 229 8.01 -7.08 26.90
N PRO A 230 9.19 -7.36 26.31
CA PRO A 230 10.49 -7.27 26.96
C PRO A 230 10.74 -5.87 27.54
N ARG A 231 11.56 -5.79 28.60
CA ARG A 231 11.82 -4.54 29.33
C ARG A 231 12.47 -3.44 28.48
N ASN A 232 13.20 -3.82 27.45
CA ASN A 232 13.88 -2.94 26.51
C ASN A 232 13.02 -2.55 25.30
N VAL A 233 11.73 -2.94 25.28
CA VAL A 233 10.74 -2.55 24.26
C VAL A 233 9.80 -1.50 24.85
N ARG A 234 9.77 -0.33 24.25
CA ARG A 234 8.82 0.73 24.55
C ARG A 234 7.70 0.77 23.53
N TRP A 235 6.48 0.44 23.95
CA TRP A 235 5.29 0.65 23.12
C TRP A 235 4.83 2.10 23.19
N ILE A 236 4.50 2.70 22.04
CA ILE A 236 4.19 4.12 21.91
C ILE A 236 2.76 4.39 21.36
N GLY A 237 1.95 3.32 21.20
CA GLY A 237 0.58 3.47 20.67
C GLY A 237 0.58 3.82 19.17
N HIS A 238 -0.50 4.48 18.77
CA HIS A 238 -0.68 4.93 17.38
C HIS A 238 0.39 5.94 16.98
N VAL A 239 0.91 5.77 15.76
CA VAL A 239 1.84 6.73 15.13
C VAL A 239 1.14 7.33 13.93
N GLY A 240 0.79 8.61 14.01
CA GLY A 240 0.19 9.33 12.88
C GLY A 240 1.20 9.66 11.78
N THR A 241 0.72 9.92 10.57
CA THR A 241 1.58 10.22 9.41
C THR A 241 2.56 11.37 9.68
N THR A 242 2.16 12.38 10.44
CA THR A 242 3.00 13.52 10.84
C THR A 242 4.19 13.14 11.71
N ASP A 243 4.11 12.01 12.42
CA ASP A 243 5.16 11.51 13.30
C ASP A 243 6.04 10.42 12.66
N HIS A 244 5.64 9.88 11.49
CA HIS A 244 6.42 8.86 10.79
C HIS A 244 7.86 9.33 10.55
N ASN A 245 8.06 10.55 10.05
CA ASN A 245 9.42 11.09 9.82
C ASN A 245 10.23 11.17 11.10
N ARG A 246 9.62 11.60 12.23
CA ARG A 246 10.29 11.70 13.53
C ARG A 246 10.78 10.33 14.01
N VAL A 247 9.91 9.33 13.92
CA VAL A 247 10.21 7.96 14.34
C VAL A 247 11.30 7.37 13.44
N ASN A 248 11.12 7.45 12.12
CA ASN A 248 12.03 6.86 11.14
C ASN A 248 13.42 7.51 11.17
N CYS A 249 13.50 8.85 11.29
CA CYS A 249 14.78 9.58 11.33
C CYS A 249 15.52 9.42 12.66
N SER A 250 14.83 9.08 13.75
CA SER A 250 15.45 8.97 15.09
C SER A 250 15.93 7.57 15.42
N ALA A 251 15.42 6.56 14.76
CA ALA A 251 15.85 5.18 14.93
C ALA A 251 17.17 4.92 14.16
N ARG A 252 18.03 4.04 14.72
CA ARG A 252 19.22 3.58 13.99
C ARG A 252 18.83 2.71 12.80
N MET A 253 17.82 1.84 12.97
CA MET A 253 17.23 1.02 11.92
C MET A 253 15.71 0.97 12.06
N VAL A 254 15.03 0.85 10.94
CA VAL A 254 13.57 0.65 10.84
C VAL A 254 13.31 -0.76 10.35
N LEU A 255 12.51 -1.53 11.08
CA LEU A 255 12.10 -2.87 10.68
C LEU A 255 10.85 -2.79 9.81
N ASN A 256 10.89 -3.43 8.66
CA ASN A 256 9.71 -3.77 7.88
C ASN A 256 9.43 -5.28 7.98
N LEU A 257 8.19 -5.64 8.20
CA LEU A 257 7.70 -7.02 8.12
C LEU A 257 6.48 -7.06 7.23
N ASN A 258 6.51 -7.92 6.23
CA ASN A 258 5.37 -8.16 5.36
C ASN A 258 4.31 -8.99 6.09
N ARG A 259 3.06 -8.90 5.62
CA ARG A 259 2.01 -9.86 5.97
C ARG A 259 2.37 -11.22 5.37
N ASP A 260 1.99 -12.32 6.04
CA ASP A 260 2.29 -13.68 5.56
C ASP A 260 1.80 -13.91 4.13
N SER A 261 0.59 -13.44 3.81
CA SER A 261 0.01 -13.52 2.47
C SER A 261 0.81 -12.80 1.39
N MET A 262 1.38 -11.64 1.72
CA MET A 262 2.21 -10.87 0.78
C MET A 262 3.62 -11.44 0.63
N ALA A 263 4.22 -11.90 1.73
CA ALA A 263 5.53 -12.50 1.72
C ALA A 263 5.57 -13.80 0.90
N SER A 264 4.49 -14.61 0.99
CA SER A 264 4.40 -15.88 0.24
C SER A 264 4.30 -15.70 -1.27
N VAL A 265 3.67 -14.62 -1.73
CA VAL A 265 3.56 -14.29 -3.17
C VAL A 265 4.80 -13.56 -3.67
N GLY A 266 5.43 -12.76 -2.81
CA GLY A 266 6.53 -11.89 -3.18
C GLY A 266 6.11 -10.64 -3.96
N PHE A 267 7.08 -9.86 -4.46
CA PHE A 267 6.88 -8.66 -5.28
C PHE A 267 5.82 -7.69 -4.73
N SER A 268 5.68 -7.62 -3.40
CA SER A 268 4.64 -6.84 -2.73
C SER A 268 5.23 -5.90 -1.69
N PRO A 269 5.95 -4.84 -2.12
CA PRO A 269 6.53 -3.87 -1.19
C PRO A 269 5.42 -3.12 -0.45
N PRO A 270 5.36 -3.15 0.88
CA PRO A 270 4.40 -2.35 1.62
C PRO A 270 4.76 -0.85 1.58
N THR A 271 3.78 0.02 1.80
CA THR A 271 3.97 1.49 1.83
C THR A 271 5.10 1.91 2.77
N ARG A 272 5.22 1.25 3.93
CA ARG A 272 6.23 1.53 4.96
C ARG A 272 7.68 1.51 4.44
N ILE A 273 7.99 0.64 3.48
CA ILE A 273 9.35 0.59 2.88
C ILE A 273 9.67 1.92 2.20
N PHE A 274 8.73 2.47 1.43
CA PHE A 274 8.93 3.73 0.73
C PHE A 274 8.86 4.94 1.67
N GLU A 275 8.01 4.89 2.70
CA GLU A 275 7.92 5.90 3.74
C GLU A 275 9.24 6.01 4.53
N ALA A 276 9.82 4.88 4.93
CA ALA A 276 11.13 4.84 5.59
C ALA A 276 12.26 5.26 4.64
N ALA A 277 12.21 4.84 3.36
CA ALA A 277 13.16 5.30 2.35
C ALA A 277 13.11 6.82 2.16
N GLY A 278 11.92 7.42 2.12
CA GLY A 278 11.75 8.87 2.06
C GLY A 278 12.42 9.60 3.20
N SER A 279 12.32 9.06 4.41
CA SER A 279 12.98 9.57 5.63
C SER A 279 14.50 9.30 5.67
N ALA A 280 15.09 8.69 4.65
CA ALA A 280 16.48 8.21 4.60
C ALA A 280 16.84 7.25 5.75
N ALA A 281 15.88 6.47 6.25
CA ALA A 281 16.11 5.49 7.30
C ALA A 281 16.81 4.23 6.75
N CYS A 282 17.67 3.62 7.56
CA CYS A 282 18.21 2.30 7.27
C CYS A 282 17.13 1.24 7.53
N VAL A 283 16.65 0.60 6.49
CA VAL A 283 15.58 -0.41 6.61
C VAL A 283 16.19 -1.81 6.70
N VAL A 284 15.71 -2.59 7.67
CA VAL A 284 15.84 -4.04 7.73
C VAL A 284 14.47 -4.63 7.37
N THR A 285 14.41 -5.57 6.44
CA THR A 285 13.15 -6.25 6.08
C THR A 285 13.32 -7.76 6.13
N ASP A 286 12.22 -8.49 6.34
CA ASP A 286 12.15 -9.91 6.08
C ASP A 286 12.47 -10.19 4.61
N ALA A 287 13.09 -11.32 4.33
CA ALA A 287 13.41 -11.73 2.97
C ALA A 287 12.11 -12.19 2.25
N TRP A 288 11.84 -11.64 1.07
CA TRP A 288 10.75 -12.03 0.19
C TRP A 288 11.16 -11.90 -1.28
N ALA A 289 10.56 -12.72 -2.14
CA ALA A 289 10.91 -12.75 -3.56
C ALA A 289 10.64 -11.40 -4.25
N GLY A 290 11.61 -10.90 -4.99
CA GLY A 290 11.50 -9.68 -5.79
C GLY A 290 11.88 -8.39 -5.07
N ILE A 291 12.40 -8.45 -3.82
CA ILE A 291 12.89 -7.24 -3.12
C ILE A 291 13.99 -6.53 -3.92
N GLU A 292 14.83 -7.29 -4.59
CA GLU A 292 15.93 -6.81 -5.42
C GLU A 292 15.49 -5.98 -6.63
N THR A 293 14.23 -6.08 -7.04
CA THR A 293 13.66 -5.21 -8.09
C THR A 293 13.41 -3.80 -7.60
N PHE A 294 13.31 -3.62 -6.29
CA PHE A 294 13.05 -2.32 -5.65
C PHE A 294 14.31 -1.71 -5.05
N PHE A 295 15.08 -2.51 -4.30
CA PHE A 295 16.26 -2.04 -3.58
C PHE A 295 17.34 -3.10 -3.60
N GLU A 296 18.61 -2.68 -3.72
CA GLU A 296 19.76 -3.58 -3.71
C GLU A 296 20.09 -4.04 -2.28
N PRO A 297 19.97 -5.37 -1.99
CA PRO A 297 20.30 -5.90 -0.68
C PRO A 297 21.75 -5.63 -0.27
N GLY A 298 21.96 -5.23 1.00
CA GLY A 298 23.26 -4.90 1.57
C GLY A 298 23.77 -3.49 1.23
N GLN A 299 23.19 -2.82 0.21
CA GLN A 299 23.58 -1.48 -0.20
C GLN A 299 22.47 -0.44 0.05
N GLU A 300 21.24 -0.78 -0.26
CA GLU A 300 20.08 0.10 -0.16
C GLU A 300 19.10 -0.38 0.91
N ILE A 301 19.09 -1.69 1.21
CA ILE A 301 18.24 -2.31 2.22
C ILE A 301 18.97 -3.50 2.85
N LEU A 302 18.63 -3.82 4.11
CA LEU A 302 19.17 -4.99 4.80
C LEU A 302 18.10 -6.09 4.89
N LEU A 303 18.52 -7.35 4.75
CA LEU A 303 17.63 -8.50 4.83
C LEU A 303 17.89 -9.30 6.10
N ALA A 304 16.83 -9.79 6.72
CA ALA A 304 16.87 -10.70 7.87
C ALA A 304 15.90 -11.86 7.65
N SER A 305 16.29 -13.05 8.04
CA SER A 305 15.47 -14.26 8.02
C SER A 305 15.08 -14.75 9.42
N SER A 306 15.66 -14.14 10.45
CA SER A 306 15.46 -14.50 11.86
C SER A 306 15.73 -13.32 12.81
N ALA A 307 15.33 -13.48 14.08
CA ALA A 307 15.72 -12.57 15.16
C ALA A 307 17.26 -12.48 15.32
N ASN A 308 17.97 -13.59 15.16
CA ASN A 308 19.43 -13.62 15.24
C ASN A 308 20.07 -12.75 14.14
N ASP A 309 19.53 -12.77 12.93
CA ASP A 309 20.02 -11.91 11.85
C ASP A 309 19.83 -10.44 12.18
N ILE A 310 18.66 -10.07 12.72
CA ILE A 310 18.38 -8.70 13.17
C ILE A 310 19.39 -8.25 14.23
N VAL A 311 19.63 -9.08 15.25
CA VAL A 311 20.60 -8.77 16.31
C VAL A 311 22.02 -8.65 15.72
N SER A 312 22.40 -9.55 14.81
CA SER A 312 23.67 -9.48 14.11
C SER A 312 23.83 -8.17 13.32
N LEU A 313 22.81 -7.79 12.56
CA LEU A 313 22.79 -6.52 11.82
C LEU A 313 22.90 -5.32 12.75
N LEU A 314 22.17 -5.30 13.87
CA LEU A 314 22.21 -4.24 14.86
C LEU A 314 23.60 -4.13 15.51
N ARG A 315 24.29 -5.22 15.80
CA ARG A 315 25.64 -5.21 16.41
C ARG A 315 26.74 -4.85 15.43
N ASN A 316 26.64 -5.32 14.19
CA ASN A 316 27.72 -5.22 13.19
C ASN A 316 27.59 -4.01 12.23
N THR A 317 26.44 -3.34 12.16
CA THR A 317 26.26 -2.16 11.31
C THR A 317 26.49 -0.89 12.12
N SER A 318 27.55 -0.19 11.84
CA SER A 318 27.83 1.11 12.48
C SER A 318 26.76 2.14 12.12
N ARG A 319 26.59 3.16 12.97
CA ARG A 319 25.66 4.27 12.69
C ARG A 319 25.96 4.95 11.34
N ASN A 320 27.24 5.16 11.03
CA ASN A 320 27.65 5.74 9.75
C ASN A 320 27.26 4.86 8.56
N ARG A 321 27.40 3.54 8.69
CA ARG A 321 26.96 2.61 7.64
C ARG A 321 25.45 2.60 7.48
N ALA A 322 24.69 2.63 8.57
CA ALA A 322 23.23 2.75 8.53
C ALA A 322 22.80 4.03 7.80
N ILE A 323 23.42 5.18 8.10
CA ILE A 323 23.15 6.45 7.40
C ILE A 323 23.45 6.34 5.89
N GLN A 324 24.54 5.69 5.50
CA GLN A 324 24.89 5.49 4.08
C GLN A 324 23.84 4.64 3.35
N ILE A 325 23.40 3.54 3.97
CA ILE A 325 22.36 2.64 3.43
C ILE A 325 21.04 3.41 3.26
N GLY A 326 20.58 4.10 4.30
CA GLY A 326 19.35 4.90 4.25
C GLY A 326 19.39 5.99 3.18
N ALA A 327 20.53 6.68 3.04
CA ALA A 327 20.73 7.67 1.99
C ALA A 327 20.71 7.05 0.58
N ALA A 328 21.31 5.87 0.40
CA ALA A 328 21.26 5.13 -0.87
C ALA A 328 19.84 4.69 -1.21
N MET A 329 19.14 4.12 -0.23
CA MET A 329 17.72 3.73 -0.37
C MET A 329 16.84 4.90 -0.78
N ARG A 330 17.01 6.07 -0.15
CA ARG A 330 16.26 7.28 -0.50
C ARG A 330 16.53 7.73 -1.94
N ARG A 331 17.80 7.74 -2.38
CA ARG A 331 18.14 8.10 -3.78
C ARG A 331 17.46 7.17 -4.76
N ARG A 332 17.45 5.85 -4.49
CA ARG A 332 16.76 4.85 -5.30
C ARG A 332 15.24 5.12 -5.35
N ALA A 333 14.60 5.32 -4.20
CA ALA A 333 13.18 5.59 -4.11
C ALA A 333 12.75 6.85 -4.86
N LEU A 334 13.52 7.94 -4.74
CA LEU A 334 13.26 9.19 -5.46
C LEU A 334 13.44 9.04 -6.98
N ARG A 335 14.41 8.26 -7.43
CA ARG A 335 14.69 8.04 -8.84
C ARG A 335 13.66 7.16 -9.52
N ASP A 336 13.21 6.06 -8.87
CA ASP A 336 12.52 4.96 -9.53
C ASP A 336 11.14 4.63 -8.93
N HIS A 337 10.83 5.10 -7.72
CA HIS A 337 9.70 4.57 -6.93
C HIS A 337 8.84 5.65 -6.27
N THR A 338 8.60 6.76 -6.96
CA THR A 338 7.65 7.79 -6.48
C THR A 338 6.23 7.54 -6.99
N TYR A 339 5.23 8.05 -6.30
CA TYR A 339 3.85 8.01 -6.80
C TYR A 339 3.67 8.82 -8.09
N ALA A 340 4.50 9.84 -8.35
CA ALA A 340 4.50 10.55 -9.62
C ALA A 340 4.84 9.62 -10.79
N GLN A 341 5.84 8.75 -10.61
CA GLN A 341 6.20 7.74 -11.62
C GLN A 341 5.12 6.68 -11.77
N ARG A 342 4.46 6.27 -10.67
CA ARG A 342 3.33 5.33 -10.75
C ARG A 342 2.14 5.92 -11.49
N ALA A 343 1.81 7.19 -11.24
CA ALA A 343 0.75 7.89 -11.98
C ALA A 343 1.10 8.05 -13.47
N ALA A 344 2.36 8.33 -13.80
CA ALA A 344 2.83 8.35 -15.19
C ALA A 344 2.66 6.98 -15.86
N GLN A 345 3.03 5.87 -15.19
CA GLN A 345 2.79 4.51 -15.68
C GLN A 345 1.30 4.25 -15.99
N VAL A 346 0.40 4.66 -15.07
CA VAL A 346 -1.05 4.54 -15.29
C VAL A 346 -1.49 5.37 -16.50
N SER A 347 -1.06 6.62 -16.59
CA SER A 347 -1.42 7.52 -17.70
C SER A 347 -0.94 6.99 -19.06
N GLU A 348 0.27 6.43 -19.13
CA GLU A 348 0.80 5.77 -20.33
C GLU A 348 0.00 4.51 -20.73
N LEU A 349 -0.39 3.68 -19.76
CA LEU A 349 -1.26 2.51 -20.01
C LEU A 349 -2.60 2.94 -20.60
N LEU A 350 -3.23 3.96 -20.01
CA LEU A 350 -4.51 4.50 -20.49
C LEU A 350 -4.40 5.04 -21.92
N ALA A 351 -3.33 5.77 -22.24
CA ALA A 351 -3.10 6.28 -23.59
C ALA A 351 -2.94 5.15 -24.63
N ARG A 352 -2.23 4.06 -24.26
CA ARG A 352 -2.06 2.88 -25.15
C ARG A 352 -3.38 2.16 -25.42
N ILE A 353 -4.25 2.06 -24.43
CA ILE A 353 -5.54 1.38 -24.53
C ILE A 353 -6.53 2.20 -25.35
N GLY A 354 -6.62 3.52 -25.08
CA GLY A 354 -7.45 4.43 -25.86
C GLY A 354 -7.09 4.41 -27.36
N ASN A 355 -5.81 4.38 -27.71
CA ASN A 355 -5.35 4.29 -29.09
C ASN A 355 -5.68 2.93 -29.75
N ARG A 356 -5.78 1.83 -29.00
CA ARG A 356 -6.22 0.52 -29.53
C ARG A 356 -7.71 0.49 -29.83
N GLN A 357 -8.53 1.11 -29.01
CA GLN A 357 -9.99 1.19 -29.25
C GLN A 357 -10.33 2.03 -30.48
N THR A 358 -9.63 3.16 -30.68
CA THR A 358 -9.78 4.00 -31.89
C THR A 358 -9.24 3.36 -33.17
N ALA A 359 -8.32 2.39 -33.09
CA ALA A 359 -7.77 1.70 -34.27
C ALA A 359 -8.59 0.49 -34.73
N VAL A 360 -9.59 0.06 -33.93
CA VAL A 360 -10.47 -1.09 -34.21
C VAL A 360 -11.90 -0.63 -34.57
N ALA A 361 -12.24 0.63 -34.28
CA ALA A 361 -13.49 1.28 -34.70
C ALA A 361 -13.32 1.93 -36.07
#